data_8bc3afae402600c51bb7d59a0b7411ce
#
_entry.id   8bc3afae402600c51bb7d59a0b7411ce
#
_cell.length_a   1.000
_cell.length_b   1.000
_cell.length_c   1.000
_cell.angle_alpha   90.00
_cell.angle_beta   90.00
_cell.angle_gamma   90.00
#
_symmetry.space_group_name_H-M   'P 1'
#
loop_
_entity.id
_entity.type
_entity.pdbx_description
1 polymer ?
#
loop_
_entity_poly.entity_id
_entity_poly.type
_entity_poly.pdbx_seq_one_letter_code
_entity_poly.pdbx_strand_id
1 'polypeptide(L)'
;MAEERNWKRIKERLPLQLPVRINCRETSDFEWTEVTRLINVTPFGAGFTLKRPTERGRLLHMTIPMPRQLRVYDHVEDQYRIWAIVRYLRGRTTPPASGFEVGVAFIGKRPPESYKSQPWKRYEISNGPFDKLAVLDETWQPGPRDVTDSHTRHNMAVDMRVELVDVNGAIVESEQTVTENISVQGASLFTTLDVSVGRFIRVTSEQYRVTAFAAIRSRTTGADGVPRIHVEFVDRQWPL
;
A
#
# COMPACT_ATOMS: atom_id res chain seq x y z
N MET A 1 -29.38 -16.83 7.93
CA MET A 1 -29.19 -16.43 6.52
C MET A 1 -28.78 -14.98 6.52
N ALA A 2 -27.49 -14.70 6.28
CA ALA A 2 -26.96 -13.34 6.20
C ALA A 2 -27.26 -12.82 4.79
N GLU A 3 -28.06 -11.76 4.68
CA GLU A 3 -28.26 -11.04 3.43
C GLU A 3 -26.93 -10.46 2.97
N GLU A 4 -26.37 -10.97 1.89
CA GLU A 4 -25.32 -10.30 1.12
C GLU A 4 -25.89 -8.96 0.63
N ARG A 5 -25.50 -7.86 1.30
CA ARG A 5 -25.80 -6.51 0.83
C ARG A 5 -25.00 -6.27 -0.45
N ASN A 6 -25.67 -6.48 -1.56
CA ASN A 6 -25.17 -6.19 -2.90
C ASN A 6 -25.09 -4.67 -3.07
N TRP A 7 -23.94 -4.08 -2.73
CA TRP A 7 -23.68 -2.65 -2.92
C TRP A 7 -23.60 -2.36 -4.42
N LYS A 8 -24.74 -2.01 -5.03
CA LYS A 8 -24.79 -1.49 -6.40
C LYS A 8 -23.87 -0.26 -6.47
N ARG A 9 -22.86 -0.30 -7.33
CA ARG A 9 -21.97 0.84 -7.60
C ARG A 9 -22.79 2.04 -8.03
N ILE A 10 -22.61 3.16 -7.33
CA ILE A 10 -23.42 4.38 -7.50
C ILE A 10 -23.18 5.03 -8.87
N LYS A 11 -22.02 4.79 -9.52
CA LYS A 11 -21.71 5.30 -10.87
C LYS A 11 -20.84 4.34 -11.67
N GLU A 12 -21.06 4.36 -12.99
CA GLU A 12 -20.29 3.59 -13.95
C GLU A 12 -18.84 4.09 -14.04
N ARG A 13 -17.91 3.16 -14.23
CA ARG A 13 -16.49 3.48 -14.45
C ARG A 13 -16.26 3.79 -15.91
N LEU A 14 -15.75 4.98 -16.20
CA LEU A 14 -15.38 5.37 -17.54
C LEU A 14 -13.95 4.89 -17.86
N PRO A 15 -13.72 4.17 -18.97
CA PRO A 15 -12.40 3.69 -19.36
C PRO A 15 -11.59 4.82 -20.02
N LEU A 16 -11.31 5.88 -19.26
CA LEU A 16 -10.52 7.02 -19.75
C LEU A 16 -9.04 6.82 -19.40
N GLN A 17 -8.21 6.66 -20.43
CA GLN A 17 -6.77 6.48 -20.31
C GLN A 17 -6.02 7.84 -20.22
N LEU A 18 -6.46 8.70 -19.32
CA LEU A 18 -5.82 10.00 -19.11
C LEU A 18 -4.45 9.83 -18.44
N PRO A 19 -3.45 10.68 -18.81
CA PRO A 19 -2.20 10.71 -18.05
C PRO A 19 -2.48 11.24 -16.64
N VAL A 20 -1.78 10.71 -15.66
CA VAL A 20 -1.86 11.16 -14.26
C VAL A 20 -0.48 11.27 -13.68
N ARG A 21 -0.20 12.40 -13.02
CA ARG A 21 0.97 12.56 -12.16
C ARG A 21 0.55 12.27 -10.72
N ILE A 22 1.30 11.43 -10.06
CA ILE A 22 1.04 10.97 -8.69
C ILE A 22 2.25 11.33 -7.85
N ASN A 23 2.02 12.02 -6.73
CA ASN A 23 3.02 12.31 -5.72
C ASN A 23 2.62 11.60 -4.43
N CYS A 24 3.59 10.99 -3.76
CA CYS A 24 3.38 10.29 -2.50
C CYS A 24 4.57 10.48 -1.58
N ARG A 25 4.29 10.68 -0.29
CA ARG A 25 5.29 10.64 0.77
C ARG A 25 5.12 9.35 1.56
N GLU A 26 6.16 8.52 1.56
CA GLU A 26 6.14 7.21 2.23
C GLU A 26 6.72 7.24 3.64
N THR A 27 7.77 8.05 3.82
CA THR A 27 8.42 8.25 5.12
C THR A 27 8.70 9.72 5.36
N SER A 28 9.30 10.08 6.49
CA SER A 28 9.70 11.46 6.80
C SER A 28 10.68 12.04 5.76
N ASP A 29 11.50 11.19 5.17
CA ASP A 29 12.63 11.54 4.30
C ASP A 29 12.51 10.98 2.88
N PHE A 30 11.42 10.28 2.58
CA PHE A 30 11.22 9.66 1.29
C PHE A 30 9.87 10.00 0.66
N GLU A 31 9.95 10.66 -0.47
CA GLU A 31 8.81 10.92 -1.36
C GLU A 31 9.15 10.53 -2.80
N TRP A 32 8.13 10.29 -3.58
CA TRP A 32 8.29 9.94 -5.00
C TRP A 32 7.20 10.57 -5.86
N THR A 33 7.51 10.68 -7.13
CA THR A 33 6.57 11.09 -8.17
C THR A 33 6.60 10.07 -9.31
N GLU A 34 5.43 9.64 -9.75
CA GLU A 34 5.28 8.78 -10.93
C GLU A 34 4.24 9.38 -11.88
N VAL A 35 4.54 9.29 -13.19
CA VAL A 35 3.58 9.63 -14.25
C VAL A 35 3.14 8.32 -14.90
N THR A 36 1.83 8.08 -14.87
CA THR A 36 1.22 6.87 -15.43
C THR A 36 -0.08 7.20 -16.15
N ARG A 37 -0.89 6.20 -16.48
CA ARG A 37 -2.20 6.37 -17.11
C ARG A 37 -3.29 5.76 -16.26
N LEU A 38 -4.45 6.42 -16.26
CA LEU A 38 -5.65 5.86 -15.66
C LEU A 38 -6.12 4.64 -16.46
N ILE A 39 -6.58 3.61 -15.76
CA ILE A 39 -7.31 2.47 -16.34
C ILE A 39 -8.79 2.85 -16.45
N ASN A 40 -9.29 3.50 -15.41
CA ASN A 40 -10.67 3.98 -15.34
C ASN A 40 -10.78 5.13 -14.35
N VAL A 41 -11.86 5.90 -14.46
CA VAL A 41 -12.14 7.01 -13.56
C VAL A 41 -13.66 7.13 -13.33
N THR A 42 -14.00 7.61 -12.15
CA THR A 42 -15.34 8.08 -11.78
C THR A 42 -15.21 9.48 -11.16
N PRO A 43 -16.29 10.22 -10.93
CA PRO A 43 -16.23 11.48 -10.18
C PRO A 43 -15.64 11.34 -8.76
N PHE A 44 -15.63 10.13 -8.19
CA PHE A 44 -15.24 9.86 -6.80
C PHE A 44 -13.94 9.07 -6.65
N GLY A 45 -13.29 8.65 -7.74
CA GLY A 45 -12.08 7.86 -7.66
C GLY A 45 -11.55 7.41 -9.00
N ALA A 46 -10.40 6.74 -8.98
CA ALA A 46 -9.72 6.27 -10.18
C ALA A 46 -9.01 4.94 -9.94
N GLY A 47 -8.77 4.22 -11.04
CA GLY A 47 -7.87 3.08 -11.11
C GLY A 47 -6.71 3.39 -12.04
N PHE A 48 -5.50 2.99 -11.68
CA PHE A 48 -4.27 3.16 -12.47
C PHE A 48 -3.24 2.09 -12.12
N THR A 49 -2.09 2.09 -12.80
CA THR A 49 -0.97 1.21 -12.47
C THR A 49 0.21 2.03 -11.95
N LEU A 50 0.94 1.47 -10.98
CA LEU A 50 2.23 1.97 -10.53
C LEU A 50 3.31 0.93 -10.82
N LYS A 51 4.55 1.38 -11.05
CA LYS A 51 5.73 0.52 -11.15
C LYS A 51 6.18 0.04 -9.78
N ARG A 52 5.99 0.87 -8.78
CA ARG A 52 6.37 0.63 -7.39
C ARG A 52 5.16 0.28 -6.52
N PRO A 53 5.35 -0.43 -5.40
CA PRO A 53 4.27 -0.67 -4.45
C PRO A 53 3.86 0.63 -3.74
N THR A 54 2.65 0.63 -3.25
CA THR A 54 2.11 1.53 -2.23
C THR A 54 1.30 0.70 -1.25
N GLU A 55 0.48 1.32 -0.41
CA GLU A 55 -0.30 0.58 0.57
C GLU A 55 -1.68 1.20 0.81
N ARG A 56 -2.59 0.36 1.27
CA ARG A 56 -3.94 0.79 1.61
C ARG A 56 -3.92 1.83 2.74
N GLY A 57 -4.73 2.89 2.60
CA GLY A 57 -4.78 4.00 3.54
C GLY A 57 -3.76 5.12 3.27
N ARG A 58 -2.82 4.93 2.34
CA ARG A 58 -1.87 5.98 1.95
C ARG A 58 -2.57 7.10 1.19
N LEU A 59 -2.16 8.35 1.44
CA LEU A 59 -2.63 9.49 0.67
C LEU A 59 -1.71 9.78 -0.53
N LEU A 60 -2.33 10.01 -1.66
CA LEU A 60 -1.68 10.40 -2.91
C LEU A 60 -2.20 11.77 -3.34
N HIS A 61 -1.30 12.64 -3.79
CA HIS A 61 -1.67 13.86 -4.48
C HIS A 61 -1.62 13.62 -6.00
N MET A 62 -2.75 13.78 -6.66
CA MET A 62 -2.90 13.46 -8.08
C MET A 62 -3.16 14.72 -8.89
N THR A 63 -2.53 14.81 -10.07
CA THR A 63 -2.82 15.84 -11.08
C THR A 63 -3.28 15.15 -12.34
N ILE A 64 -4.52 15.42 -12.77
CA ILE A 64 -5.20 14.74 -13.87
C ILE A 64 -5.81 15.79 -14.82
N PRO A 65 -5.64 15.69 -16.15
CA PRO A 65 -6.36 16.52 -17.11
C PRO A 65 -7.81 16.01 -17.28
N MET A 66 -8.54 15.92 -16.16
CA MET A 66 -9.90 15.40 -16.13
C MET A 66 -10.90 16.43 -16.66
N PRO A 67 -11.85 16.05 -17.53
CA PRO A 67 -12.91 16.94 -17.97
C PRO A 67 -13.71 17.51 -16.81
N ARG A 68 -14.06 18.81 -16.89
CA ARG A 68 -14.74 19.51 -15.78
C ARG A 68 -16.06 18.87 -15.39
N GLN A 69 -16.80 18.30 -16.34
CA GLN A 69 -18.08 17.63 -16.11
C GLN A 69 -17.98 16.36 -15.23
N LEU A 70 -16.79 15.77 -15.15
CA LEU A 70 -16.53 14.57 -14.34
C LEU A 70 -15.99 14.88 -12.96
N ARG A 71 -15.67 16.16 -12.67
CA ARG A 71 -15.09 16.58 -11.39
C ARG A 71 -16.18 16.82 -10.36
N VAL A 72 -15.87 16.55 -9.08
CA VAL A 72 -16.74 16.86 -7.93
C VAL A 72 -16.19 18.03 -7.13
N TYR A 73 -14.86 18.09 -6.98
CA TYR A 73 -14.24 18.98 -6.00
C TYR A 73 -13.68 20.29 -6.59
N ASP A 74 -13.46 20.35 -7.91
CA ASP A 74 -12.91 21.53 -8.57
C ASP A 74 -13.36 21.62 -10.03
N HIS A 75 -14.07 22.70 -10.35
CA HIS A 75 -14.57 22.97 -11.70
C HIS A 75 -13.86 24.16 -12.37
N VAL A 76 -12.91 24.79 -11.68
CA VAL A 76 -12.30 26.06 -12.12
C VAL A 76 -10.95 25.86 -12.78
N GLU A 77 -10.05 25.13 -12.11
CA GLU A 77 -8.69 24.95 -12.62
C GLU A 77 -8.62 24.09 -13.88
N ASP A 78 -7.64 24.33 -14.75
CA ASP A 78 -7.45 23.55 -15.98
C ASP A 78 -7.07 22.10 -15.68
N GLN A 79 -6.22 21.90 -14.69
CA GLN A 79 -5.85 20.57 -14.22
C GLN A 79 -6.57 20.24 -12.91
N TYR A 80 -7.07 19.03 -12.81
CA TYR A 80 -7.70 18.55 -11.60
C TYR A 80 -6.63 18.08 -10.62
N ARG A 81 -6.35 18.91 -9.62
CA ARG A 81 -5.46 18.59 -8.50
C ARG A 81 -6.28 18.11 -7.34
N ILE A 82 -6.08 16.85 -6.97
CA ILE A 82 -6.96 16.16 -6.02
C ILE A 82 -6.15 15.26 -5.09
N TRP A 83 -6.53 15.24 -3.82
CA TRP A 83 -6.05 14.25 -2.88
C TRP A 83 -6.90 12.99 -2.97
N ALA A 84 -6.23 11.84 -2.84
CA ALA A 84 -6.87 10.55 -2.96
C ALA A 84 -6.30 9.59 -1.91
N ILE A 85 -7.15 8.68 -1.41
CA ILE A 85 -6.76 7.61 -0.50
C ILE A 85 -6.71 6.28 -1.24
N VAL A 86 -5.64 5.53 -1.05
CA VAL A 86 -5.49 4.19 -1.63
C VAL A 86 -6.46 3.23 -0.95
N ARG A 87 -7.37 2.63 -1.74
CA ARG A 87 -8.40 1.69 -1.29
C ARG A 87 -7.97 0.24 -1.45
N TYR A 88 -7.28 -0.07 -2.52
CA TYR A 88 -6.71 -1.39 -2.77
C TYR A 88 -5.43 -1.31 -3.59
N LEU A 89 -4.62 -2.33 -3.45
CA LEU A 89 -3.43 -2.61 -4.23
C LEU A 89 -3.46 -4.08 -4.65
N ARG A 90 -3.08 -4.36 -5.88
CA ARG A 90 -2.91 -5.72 -6.40
C ARG A 90 -1.65 -5.80 -7.23
N GLY A 91 -0.74 -6.71 -6.88
CA GLY A 91 0.43 -7.02 -7.70
C GLY A 91 0.00 -7.66 -9.03
N ARG A 92 0.54 -7.16 -10.13
CA ARG A 92 0.36 -7.75 -11.46
C ARG A 92 1.51 -8.73 -11.71
N THR A 93 1.17 -9.99 -11.86
CA THR A 93 2.15 -11.07 -12.09
C THR A 93 2.27 -11.47 -13.55
N THR A 94 1.44 -10.90 -14.44
CA THR A 94 1.39 -11.30 -15.85
C THR A 94 2.29 -10.39 -16.70
N PRO A 95 3.34 -10.91 -17.34
CA PRO A 95 4.13 -10.15 -18.32
C PRO A 95 3.26 -9.60 -19.47
N PRO A 96 3.63 -8.44 -20.10
CA PRO A 96 4.87 -7.71 -19.96
C PRO A 96 4.87 -6.63 -18.86
N ALA A 97 3.79 -6.47 -18.10
CA ALA A 97 3.67 -5.38 -17.14
C ALA A 97 3.92 -5.88 -15.70
N SER A 98 5.15 -5.77 -15.25
CA SER A 98 5.45 -5.74 -13.81
C SER A 98 4.91 -4.43 -13.24
N GLY A 99 4.19 -4.49 -12.11
CA GLY A 99 3.64 -3.31 -11.46
C GLY A 99 2.43 -3.65 -10.61
N PHE A 100 1.77 -2.59 -10.14
CA PHE A 100 0.66 -2.71 -9.21
C PHE A 100 -0.57 -2.01 -9.77
N GLU A 101 -1.70 -2.70 -9.77
CA GLU A 101 -2.99 -2.05 -9.97
C GLU A 101 -3.44 -1.42 -8.67
N VAL A 102 -3.72 -0.12 -8.73
CA VAL A 102 -4.10 0.69 -7.57
C VAL A 102 -5.47 1.30 -7.81
N GLY A 103 -6.34 1.17 -6.83
CA GLY A 103 -7.63 1.86 -6.81
C GLY A 103 -7.70 2.87 -5.67
N VAL A 104 -8.12 4.09 -6.00
CA VAL A 104 -8.22 5.20 -5.06
C VAL A 104 -9.63 5.78 -4.98
N ALA A 105 -9.94 6.40 -3.83
CA ALA A 105 -11.09 7.28 -3.68
C ALA A 105 -10.58 8.74 -3.55
N PHE A 106 -11.21 9.68 -4.25
CA PHE A 106 -10.92 11.10 -4.11
C PHE A 106 -11.49 11.62 -2.80
N ILE A 107 -10.69 12.41 -2.08
CA ILE A 107 -11.06 12.95 -0.75
C ILE A 107 -11.22 14.46 -0.73
N GLY A 108 -10.74 15.17 -1.74
CA GLY A 108 -10.90 16.62 -1.86
C GLY A 108 -9.66 17.36 -2.34
N LYS A 109 -9.76 18.68 -2.42
CA LYS A 109 -8.66 19.59 -2.83
C LYS A 109 -7.57 19.73 -1.76
N ARG A 110 -7.87 19.42 -0.51
CA ARG A 110 -6.95 19.57 0.63
C ARG A 110 -6.79 18.22 1.33
N PRO A 111 -5.59 17.93 1.83
CA PRO A 111 -5.39 16.75 2.65
C PRO A 111 -6.00 16.98 4.05
N PRO A 112 -6.19 15.93 4.83
CA PRO A 112 -6.51 16.05 6.25
C PRO A 112 -5.47 16.90 6.99
N GLU A 113 -5.88 17.60 8.04
CA GLU A 113 -4.98 18.50 8.79
C GLU A 113 -3.77 17.75 9.37
N SER A 114 -3.98 16.52 9.83
CA SER A 114 -2.93 15.63 10.31
C SER A 114 -1.85 15.30 9.27
N TYR A 115 -2.15 15.41 7.97
CA TYR A 115 -1.17 15.21 6.90
C TYR A 115 -0.03 16.23 6.95
N LYS A 116 -0.28 17.45 7.42
CA LYS A 116 0.74 18.50 7.50
C LYS A 116 1.87 18.13 8.46
N SER A 117 1.54 17.49 9.57
CA SER A 117 2.51 17.07 10.58
C SER A 117 3.12 15.70 10.30
N GLN A 118 2.36 14.81 9.67
CA GLN A 118 2.76 13.42 9.45
C GLN A 118 2.32 12.92 8.05
N PRO A 119 2.89 13.46 6.95
CA PRO A 119 2.45 13.16 5.59
C PRO A 119 2.64 11.70 5.15
N TRP A 120 3.46 10.94 5.88
CA TRP A 120 3.71 9.52 5.63
C TRP A 120 2.75 8.59 6.37
N LYS A 121 1.82 9.09 7.17
CA LYS A 121 0.86 8.25 7.88
C LYS A 121 -0.18 7.65 6.94
N ARG A 122 -0.68 6.49 7.34
CA ARG A 122 -1.85 5.88 6.73
C ARG A 122 -3.12 6.33 7.43
N TYR A 123 -4.22 6.21 6.74
CA TYR A 123 -5.54 6.57 7.24
C TYR A 123 -6.47 5.37 7.21
N GLU A 124 -7.35 5.28 8.21
CA GLU A 124 -8.38 4.27 8.24
C GLU A 124 -9.36 4.48 7.08
N ILE A 125 -9.66 3.38 6.40
CA ILE A 125 -10.63 3.38 5.31
C ILE A 125 -12.00 3.10 5.91
N SER A 126 -12.64 4.13 6.42
CA SER A 126 -14.03 4.07 6.86
C SER A 126 -14.99 4.25 5.67
N ASN A 127 -16.24 3.80 5.83
CA ASN A 127 -17.31 4.08 4.88
C ASN A 127 -17.99 5.44 5.18
N GLY A 128 -17.41 6.23 6.06
CA GLY A 128 -17.90 7.55 6.45
C GLY A 128 -17.40 8.69 5.56
N PRO A 129 -17.78 9.93 5.88
CA PRO A 129 -17.33 11.13 5.17
C PRO A 129 -15.81 11.26 5.22
N PHE A 130 -15.18 11.56 4.09
CA PHE A 130 -13.72 11.65 3.95
C PHE A 130 -13.09 12.87 4.64
N ASP A 131 -13.89 13.80 5.14
CA ASP A 131 -13.45 14.97 5.93
C ASP A 131 -12.98 14.60 7.34
N LYS A 132 -13.31 13.39 7.83
CA LYS A 132 -12.96 12.87 9.15
C LYS A 132 -12.13 11.59 9.08
N LEU A 133 -11.09 11.59 8.24
CA LEU A 133 -10.17 10.47 8.18
C LEU A 133 -9.35 10.38 9.48
N ALA A 134 -9.52 9.30 10.21
CA ALA A 134 -8.66 8.97 11.34
C ALA A 134 -7.31 8.46 10.83
N VAL A 135 -6.24 8.90 11.46
CA VAL A 135 -4.90 8.32 11.22
C VAL A 135 -4.93 6.90 11.75
N LEU A 136 -4.48 5.96 10.93
CA LEU A 136 -4.33 4.57 11.36
C LEU A 136 -3.25 4.51 12.45
N ASP A 137 -3.61 4.01 13.62
CA ASP A 137 -2.64 3.78 14.68
C ASP A 137 -1.78 2.57 14.30
N GLU A 138 -0.57 2.87 13.83
CA GLU A 138 0.42 1.88 13.43
C GLU A 138 1.31 1.45 14.60
N THR A 139 0.96 1.77 15.84
CA THR A 139 1.63 1.21 17.00
C THR A 139 1.36 -0.29 17.05
N TRP A 140 2.09 -1.00 16.17
CA TRP A 140 2.18 -2.44 16.22
C TRP A 140 2.91 -2.79 17.53
N GLN A 141 2.16 -2.95 18.60
CA GLN A 141 2.60 -3.66 19.78
C GLN A 141 2.19 -5.12 19.59
N PRO A 142 3.09 -6.08 19.81
CA PRO A 142 2.69 -7.46 19.99
C PRO A 142 1.78 -7.49 21.22
N GLY A 143 0.48 -7.33 20.99
CA GLY A 143 -0.52 -7.46 22.05
C GLY A 143 -0.46 -8.85 22.68
N PRO A 144 -0.93 -9.01 23.91
CA PRO A 144 -1.13 -10.33 24.48
C PRO A 144 -1.97 -11.14 23.48
N ARG A 145 -1.56 -12.37 23.20
CA ARG A 145 -2.13 -13.29 22.22
C ARG A 145 -3.65 -13.39 22.38
N ASP A 146 -4.39 -12.57 21.66
CA ASP A 146 -5.83 -12.74 21.52
C ASP A 146 -6.07 -13.90 20.56
N VAL A 147 -6.50 -15.04 21.13
CA VAL A 147 -6.67 -16.34 20.47
C VAL A 147 -7.85 -16.33 19.48
N THR A 148 -8.55 -15.22 19.34
CA THR A 148 -9.77 -15.10 18.51
C THR A 148 -9.56 -14.45 17.15
N ASP A 149 -8.36 -13.96 16.83
CA ASP A 149 -8.14 -13.27 15.56
C ASP A 149 -7.62 -14.25 14.49
N SER A 150 -8.18 -14.15 13.30
CA SER A 150 -7.87 -14.93 12.08
C SER A 150 -6.41 -14.81 11.59
N HIS A 151 -5.52 -14.29 12.41
CA HIS A 151 -4.15 -13.91 12.09
C HIS A 151 -3.14 -14.67 12.97
N THR A 152 -3.42 -15.96 13.22
CA THR A 152 -2.49 -16.84 13.95
C THR A 152 -1.09 -16.74 13.35
N ARG A 153 -0.10 -16.39 14.17
CA ARG A 153 1.30 -16.44 13.79
C ARG A 153 1.86 -17.83 14.05
N HIS A 154 2.52 -18.37 13.05
CA HIS A 154 3.19 -19.65 13.14
C HIS A 154 4.69 -19.42 13.36
N ASN A 155 5.26 -19.96 14.45
CA ASN A 155 6.70 -19.98 14.66
C ASN A 155 7.32 -21.03 13.73
N MET A 156 7.53 -20.63 12.50
CA MET A 156 7.98 -21.50 11.42
C MET A 156 9.08 -20.81 10.63
N ALA A 157 10.19 -21.49 10.43
CA ALA A 157 11.26 -21.03 9.56
C ALA A 157 10.87 -21.33 8.09
N VAL A 158 10.66 -20.29 7.32
CA VAL A 158 10.43 -20.36 5.88
C VAL A 158 11.57 -19.66 5.17
N ASP A 159 12.20 -20.36 4.24
CA ASP A 159 13.26 -19.78 3.42
C ASP A 159 12.71 -18.64 2.56
N MET A 160 13.34 -17.46 2.69
CA MET A 160 12.94 -16.23 2.03
C MET A 160 14.12 -15.58 1.33
N ARG A 161 13.90 -15.11 0.12
CA ARG A 161 14.75 -14.10 -0.51
C ARG A 161 14.10 -12.74 -0.29
N VAL A 162 14.81 -11.85 0.39
CA VAL A 162 14.41 -10.47 0.65
C VAL A 162 15.14 -9.58 -0.35
N GLU A 163 14.43 -8.69 -1.01
CA GLU A 163 14.97 -7.82 -2.06
C GLU A 163 14.51 -6.39 -1.82
N LEU A 164 15.46 -5.46 -1.73
CA LEU A 164 15.17 -4.03 -1.68
C LEU A 164 14.81 -3.52 -3.06
N VAL A 165 13.78 -2.68 -3.12
CA VAL A 165 13.34 -2.02 -4.35
C VAL A 165 13.58 -0.52 -4.28
N ASP A 166 14.10 0.05 -5.36
CA ASP A 166 14.29 1.49 -5.51
C ASP A 166 12.98 2.22 -5.86
N VAL A 167 13.09 3.53 -6.11
CA VAL A 167 11.97 4.39 -6.50
C VAL A 167 11.31 3.98 -7.83
N ASN A 168 12.00 3.24 -8.67
CA ASN A 168 11.52 2.76 -9.96
C ASN A 168 10.99 1.31 -9.89
N GLY A 169 11.07 0.68 -8.70
CA GLY A 169 10.71 -0.72 -8.51
C GLY A 169 11.80 -1.71 -8.95
N ALA A 170 13.03 -1.24 -9.23
CA ALA A 170 14.17 -2.09 -9.53
C ALA A 170 14.79 -2.65 -8.24
N ILE A 171 15.33 -3.87 -8.31
CA ILE A 171 16.04 -4.49 -7.19
C ILE A 171 17.42 -3.89 -7.10
N VAL A 172 17.78 -3.37 -5.93
CA VAL A 172 19.08 -2.77 -5.65
C VAL A 172 19.96 -3.63 -4.74
N GLU A 173 19.35 -4.45 -3.89
CA GLU A 173 20.04 -5.33 -2.98
C GLU A 173 19.18 -6.55 -2.65
N SER A 174 19.79 -7.69 -2.33
CA SER A 174 19.06 -8.90 -1.95
C SER A 174 19.82 -9.74 -0.93
N GLU A 175 19.08 -10.45 -0.08
CA GLU A 175 19.60 -11.36 0.95
C GLU A 175 18.75 -12.62 1.00
N GLN A 176 19.39 -13.76 1.22
CA GLN A 176 18.71 -15.01 1.57
C GLN A 176 18.60 -15.10 3.09
N THR A 177 17.40 -15.35 3.58
CA THR A 177 17.12 -15.40 5.00
C THR A 177 15.98 -16.36 5.32
N VAL A 178 15.55 -16.38 6.59
CA VAL A 178 14.43 -17.18 7.06
C VAL A 178 13.49 -16.33 7.91
N THR A 179 12.24 -16.78 8.01
CA THR A 179 11.29 -16.21 8.96
C THR A 179 11.55 -16.72 10.39
N GLU A 180 11.40 -15.84 11.38
CA GLU A 180 11.23 -16.24 12.77
C GLU A 180 9.80 -16.73 13.01
N ASN A 181 8.83 -16.00 12.47
CA ASN A 181 7.42 -16.36 12.46
C ASN A 181 6.73 -15.75 11.23
N ILE A 182 5.58 -16.34 10.88
CA ILE A 182 4.80 -15.91 9.72
C ILE A 182 3.30 -16.05 9.97
N SER A 183 2.52 -15.21 9.36
CA SER A 183 1.05 -15.28 9.30
C SER A 183 0.60 -14.98 7.85
N VAL A 184 -0.69 -15.12 7.59
CA VAL A 184 -1.26 -14.77 6.27
C VAL A 184 -1.04 -13.31 5.87
N GLN A 185 -0.82 -12.40 6.83
CA GLN A 185 -0.70 -10.95 6.59
C GLN A 185 0.72 -10.41 6.74
N GLY A 186 1.65 -11.14 7.33
CA GLY A 186 3.00 -10.61 7.55
C GLY A 186 3.93 -11.62 8.20
N ALA A 187 5.19 -11.20 8.36
CA ALA A 187 6.25 -12.05 8.92
C ALA A 187 7.21 -11.25 9.79
N SER A 188 7.94 -11.96 10.66
CA SER A 188 9.19 -11.52 11.26
C SER A 188 10.34 -12.20 10.52
N LEU A 189 11.25 -11.43 9.95
CA LEU A 189 12.36 -11.87 9.13
C LEU A 189 13.69 -11.48 9.78
N PHE A 190 14.65 -12.38 9.80
CA PHE A 190 16.02 -12.00 10.10
C PHE A 190 16.60 -11.25 8.89
N THR A 191 17.38 -10.18 9.09
CA THR A 191 18.04 -9.50 7.98
C THR A 191 19.17 -8.59 8.44
N THR A 192 20.24 -8.58 7.68
CA THR A 192 21.36 -7.65 7.85
C THR A 192 21.22 -6.43 6.94
N LEU A 193 20.28 -6.44 6.00
CA LEU A 193 20.03 -5.32 5.10
C LEU A 193 19.71 -4.03 5.88
N ASP A 194 20.26 -2.92 5.42
CA ASP A 194 19.97 -1.60 6.00
C ASP A 194 18.65 -1.06 5.44
N VAL A 195 17.57 -1.35 6.14
CA VAL A 195 16.20 -1.04 5.72
C VAL A 195 15.49 -0.15 6.73
N SER A 196 14.84 0.89 6.25
CA SER A 196 14.07 1.82 7.07
C SER A 196 12.61 1.39 7.19
N VAL A 197 12.00 1.67 8.34
CA VAL A 197 10.55 1.50 8.57
C VAL A 197 9.76 2.33 7.54
N GLY A 198 8.66 1.78 7.05
CA GLY A 198 7.81 2.38 6.02
C GLY A 198 8.26 2.13 4.59
N ARG A 199 9.45 1.55 4.36
CA ARG A 199 9.92 1.16 3.03
C ARG A 199 9.34 -0.20 2.64
N PHE A 200 9.43 -0.48 1.34
CA PHE A 200 8.93 -1.74 0.79
C PHE A 200 10.08 -2.66 0.40
N ILE A 201 9.84 -3.94 0.61
CA ILE A 201 10.68 -5.04 0.14
C ILE A 201 9.86 -5.99 -0.70
N ARG A 202 10.52 -6.71 -1.57
CA ARG A 202 9.96 -7.89 -2.23
C ARG A 202 10.47 -9.13 -1.49
N VAL A 203 9.58 -10.03 -1.11
CA VAL A 203 9.91 -11.30 -0.47
C VAL A 203 9.47 -12.45 -1.36
N THR A 204 10.35 -13.42 -1.56
CA THR A 204 10.09 -14.59 -2.39
C THR A 204 10.43 -15.85 -1.61
N SER A 205 9.51 -16.82 -1.59
CA SER A 205 9.80 -18.18 -1.12
C SER A 205 9.60 -19.16 -2.28
N GLU A 206 10.64 -19.91 -2.59
CA GLU A 206 10.57 -20.98 -3.58
C GLU A 206 9.75 -22.16 -3.06
N GLN A 207 9.83 -22.44 -1.77
CA GLN A 207 9.07 -23.50 -1.10
C GLN A 207 7.56 -23.33 -1.31
N TYR A 208 7.07 -22.09 -1.16
CA TYR A 208 5.64 -21.76 -1.34
C TYR A 208 5.31 -21.30 -2.76
N ARG A 209 6.31 -21.13 -3.63
CA ARG A 209 6.17 -20.57 -4.99
C ARG A 209 5.44 -19.21 -4.99
N VAL A 210 5.75 -18.39 -4.00
CA VAL A 210 5.11 -17.08 -3.76
C VAL A 210 6.15 -15.97 -3.78
N THR A 211 5.80 -14.90 -4.46
CA THR A 211 6.46 -13.60 -4.34
C THR A 211 5.42 -12.59 -3.86
N ALA A 212 5.71 -11.89 -2.79
CA ALA A 212 4.85 -10.84 -2.23
C ALA A 212 5.66 -9.56 -2.01
N PHE A 213 4.96 -8.41 -2.04
CA PHE A 213 5.51 -7.16 -1.56
C PHE A 213 5.07 -6.91 -0.13
N ALA A 214 5.99 -6.40 0.67
CA ALA A 214 5.77 -6.17 2.09
C ALA A 214 6.28 -4.80 2.51
N ALA A 215 5.54 -4.13 3.39
CA ALA A 215 5.94 -2.88 4.03
C ALA A 215 6.63 -3.21 5.37
N ILE A 216 7.76 -2.57 5.63
CA ILE A 216 8.49 -2.73 6.89
C ILE A 216 7.79 -1.91 7.97
N ARG A 217 7.29 -2.59 9.01
CA ARG A 217 6.55 -1.96 10.12
C ARG A 217 7.41 -1.63 11.31
N SER A 218 8.39 -2.49 11.60
CA SER A 218 9.38 -2.21 12.66
C SER A 218 10.69 -2.95 12.40
N ARG A 219 11.76 -2.45 13.02
CA ARG A 219 13.07 -3.09 13.07
C ARG A 219 13.46 -3.24 14.53
N THR A 220 13.88 -4.41 14.92
CA THR A 220 14.30 -4.73 16.28
C THR A 220 15.59 -5.56 16.23
N THR A 221 16.33 -5.56 17.34
CA THR A 221 17.43 -6.48 17.54
C THR A 221 17.02 -7.43 18.68
N GLY A 222 17.07 -8.71 18.43
CA GLY A 222 16.74 -9.71 19.45
C GLY A 222 17.78 -9.77 20.57
N ALA A 223 17.47 -10.52 21.63
CA ALA A 223 18.40 -10.77 22.73
C ALA A 223 19.66 -11.53 22.26
N ASP A 224 19.58 -12.22 21.14
CA ASP A 224 20.68 -12.90 20.44
C ASP A 224 21.57 -11.97 19.61
N GLY A 225 21.28 -10.66 19.60
CA GLY A 225 22.00 -9.67 18.80
C GLY A 225 21.65 -9.67 17.30
N VAL A 226 20.73 -10.54 16.85
CA VAL A 226 20.38 -10.65 15.43
C VAL A 226 19.30 -9.62 15.06
N PRO A 227 19.51 -8.80 14.01
CA PRO A 227 18.50 -7.87 13.53
C PRO A 227 17.29 -8.59 12.95
N ARG A 228 16.11 -8.05 13.22
CA ARG A 228 14.82 -8.53 12.71
C ARG A 228 14.04 -7.37 12.14
N ILE A 229 13.31 -7.63 11.08
CA ILE A 229 12.27 -6.74 10.57
C ILE A 229 10.91 -7.42 10.68
N HIS A 230 9.91 -6.64 11.07
CA HIS A 230 8.52 -7.06 11.02
C HIS A 230 7.89 -6.42 9.80
N VAL A 231 7.26 -7.24 8.96
CA VAL A 231 6.69 -6.82 7.70
C VAL A 231 5.22 -7.20 7.58
N GLU A 232 4.47 -6.36 6.86
CA GLU A 232 3.07 -6.61 6.46
C GLU A 232 3.01 -6.79 4.95
N PHE A 233 2.42 -7.89 4.48
CA PHE A 233 2.21 -8.13 3.06
C PHE A 233 1.13 -7.18 2.51
N VAL A 234 1.44 -6.45 1.45
CA VAL A 234 0.58 -5.35 0.97
C VAL A 234 -0.21 -5.70 -0.29
N ASP A 235 0.28 -6.62 -1.12
CA ASP A 235 -0.33 -6.96 -2.41
C ASP A 235 -1.11 -8.28 -2.41
N ARG A 236 -0.86 -9.15 -1.44
CA ARG A 236 -1.53 -10.45 -1.28
C ARG A 236 -1.43 -11.01 0.12
N GLN A 237 -2.22 -12.02 0.41
CA GLN A 237 -2.06 -12.84 1.60
C GLN A 237 -1.06 -13.97 1.34
N TRP A 238 -0.35 -14.39 2.38
CA TRP A 238 0.55 -15.54 2.32
C TRP A 238 -0.25 -16.85 2.40
N PRO A 239 0.06 -17.86 1.58
CA PRO A 239 -0.68 -19.12 1.57
C PRO A 239 -0.18 -20.05 2.69
N LEU A 240 -0.70 -19.90 3.88
CA LEU A 240 -0.48 -20.80 5.01
C LEU A 240 -1.52 -21.89 5.07
#